data_272c6ee318e9323bea04e9e4410fe3d3
#
_entry.id   272c6ee318e9323bea04e9e4410fe3d3
#
_cell.length_a   1.000
_cell.length_b   1.000
_cell.length_c   1.000
_cell.angle_alpha   90.00
_cell.angle_beta   90.00
_cell.angle_gamma   90.00
#
_symmetry.space_group_name_H-M   'P 1'
#
loop_
_entity.id
_entity.type
_entity.pdbx_description
1 polymer ?
#
loop_
_entity_poly.entity_id
_entity_poly.type
_entity_poly.pdbx_seq_one_letter_code
_entity_poly.pdbx_strand_id
1 'polypeptide(L)'
;MNTRRDFLKKTALFGASMVTAPSLMAGDGEADLSLFSGQERLNTASTVENTLRISGTFLDEISHDIPHQNWGEKEWEQDFRHMRAIGIDTVIMIRSGYRKFITYPSMHLLGKGCYYPSIDLLDMFLRLADKYSMKFYFGLYDSGRYWDTGDLSWEIEDNKYVIDEVWQNYGSKYKSFGGWYISGEISRATKGAIDAFHAMGKQCKDVSGGLPTPRGGRKKAVMANGSSLTKADAVSVDEHEREWNEIFDGIHDVVDACAFQDGHIDYDELDAFFAVNKKLADKYGMQCWTNADSFD
;
A
#
# COMPACT_ATOMS: atom_id res chain seq x y z
N MET A 1 -26.49 16.19 -0.27
CA MET A 1 -25.22 15.54 0.12
C MET A 1 -25.48 14.04 0.12
N ASN A 2 -25.03 13.34 -0.91
CA ASN A 2 -25.08 11.88 -0.95
C ASN A 2 -23.83 11.37 -0.23
N THR A 3 -24.01 10.72 0.90
CA THR A 3 -22.90 10.12 1.64
C THR A 3 -22.53 8.76 1.05
N ARG A 4 -21.29 8.28 1.25
CA ARG A 4 -20.85 6.91 0.91
C ARG A 4 -21.86 5.84 1.37
N ARG A 5 -22.54 6.11 2.48
CA ARG A 5 -23.61 5.25 3.03
C ARG A 5 -24.82 5.10 2.08
N ASP A 6 -25.10 6.12 1.28
CA ASP A 6 -26.21 6.09 0.29
C ASP A 6 -25.78 5.32 -0.97
N PHE A 7 -24.50 5.30 -1.26
CA PHE A 7 -23.92 4.50 -2.34
C PHE A 7 -23.97 3.01 -2.03
N LEU A 8 -23.49 2.58 -0.87
CA LEU A 8 -23.55 1.16 -0.45
C LEU A 8 -24.98 0.64 -0.42
N LYS A 9 -25.96 1.48 -0.10
CA LYS A 9 -27.39 1.12 -0.20
C LYS A 9 -27.87 0.97 -1.64
N LYS A 10 -27.33 1.73 -2.58
CA LYS A 10 -27.70 1.65 -4.00
C LYS A 10 -27.02 0.49 -4.72
N THR A 11 -25.78 0.15 -4.35
CA THR A 11 -25.05 -1.01 -4.91
C THR A 11 -25.62 -2.34 -4.41
N ALA A 12 -26.21 -2.39 -3.21
CA ALA A 12 -26.86 -3.58 -2.68
C ALA A 12 -28.15 -3.98 -3.45
N LEU A 13 -28.64 -3.14 -4.37
CA LEU A 13 -29.82 -3.42 -5.18
C LEU A 13 -29.53 -4.07 -6.54
N PHE A 14 -28.26 -4.18 -6.94
CA PHE A 14 -27.86 -4.84 -8.18
C PHE A 14 -26.89 -5.99 -7.88
N GLY A 15 -27.41 -7.16 -7.55
CA GLY A 15 -26.66 -8.41 -7.61
C GLY A 15 -26.14 -8.96 -6.29
N ALA A 16 -26.94 -8.99 -5.26
CA ALA A 16 -26.62 -9.75 -4.05
C ALA A 16 -27.34 -11.11 -4.08
N SER A 17 -26.60 -12.15 -4.45
CA SER A 17 -26.89 -13.47 -3.91
C SER A 17 -26.33 -13.52 -2.50
N MET A 18 -27.16 -13.27 -1.51
CA MET A 18 -26.78 -13.46 -0.10
C MET A 18 -26.56 -14.95 0.16
N VAL A 19 -25.31 -15.31 0.43
CA VAL A 19 -25.01 -16.51 1.20
C VAL A 19 -25.01 -16.08 2.67
N THR A 20 -26.10 -16.32 3.36
CA THR A 20 -26.18 -16.22 4.81
C THR A 20 -25.29 -17.30 5.41
N ALA A 21 -24.18 -16.91 6.03
CA ALA A 21 -23.41 -17.81 6.85
C ALA A 21 -24.17 -18.11 8.15
N PRO A 22 -24.39 -19.38 8.51
CA PRO A 22 -24.93 -19.72 9.81
C PRO A 22 -23.86 -19.48 10.88
N SER A 23 -24.28 -18.86 11.97
CA SER A 23 -23.52 -18.74 13.21
C SER A 23 -23.11 -20.15 13.68
N LEU A 24 -21.85 -20.49 13.61
CA LEU A 24 -21.30 -21.72 14.17
C LEU A 24 -20.68 -21.44 15.53
N MET A 25 -21.35 -21.97 16.54
CA MET A 25 -20.81 -22.20 17.87
C MET A 25 -19.54 -23.04 17.78
N ALA A 26 -18.60 -22.78 18.72
CA ALA A 26 -17.33 -23.48 18.84
C ALA A 26 -17.52 -24.99 18.88
N GLY A 27 -16.88 -25.68 17.96
CA GLY A 27 -16.69 -27.12 17.94
C GLY A 27 -15.40 -27.40 17.17
N ASP A 28 -14.47 -28.07 17.85
CA ASP A 28 -13.21 -28.55 17.27
C ASP A 28 -13.53 -29.58 16.16
N GLY A 29 -13.41 -29.14 14.92
CA GLY A 29 -13.57 -30.00 13.75
C GLY A 29 -12.75 -29.44 12.60
N GLU A 30 -11.77 -30.22 12.14
CA GLU A 30 -11.03 -29.94 10.92
C GLU A 30 -12.00 -29.75 9.77
N ALA A 31 -12.01 -28.57 9.15
CA ALA A 31 -12.79 -28.30 7.97
C ALA A 31 -12.19 -29.05 6.77
N ASP A 32 -12.92 -30.04 6.28
CA ASP A 32 -12.58 -30.79 5.07
C ASP A 32 -12.60 -29.87 3.86
N LEU A 33 -11.43 -29.59 3.30
CA LEU A 33 -11.20 -28.76 2.11
C LEU A 33 -11.60 -29.45 0.79
N SER A 34 -12.19 -30.66 0.84
CA SER A 34 -12.57 -31.42 -0.36
C SER A 34 -13.78 -30.87 -1.12
N LEU A 35 -14.51 -29.91 -0.55
CA LEU A 35 -15.73 -29.33 -1.17
C LEU A 35 -15.47 -28.30 -2.29
N PHE A 36 -14.22 -27.94 -2.55
CA PHE A 36 -13.88 -26.97 -3.61
C PHE A 36 -13.26 -27.59 -4.87
N SER A 37 -13.31 -28.91 -5.04
CA SER A 37 -12.82 -29.60 -6.24
C SER A 37 -13.89 -29.92 -7.28
N GLY A 38 -14.91 -29.11 -7.38
CA GLY A 38 -15.91 -29.19 -8.45
C GLY A 38 -15.42 -28.51 -9.72
N GLN A 39 -14.60 -29.17 -10.51
CA GLN A 39 -14.22 -28.76 -11.85
C GLN A 39 -15.32 -29.15 -12.84
N GLU A 40 -16.36 -28.35 -12.99
CA GLU A 40 -17.21 -28.41 -14.18
C GLU A 40 -16.53 -27.67 -15.33
N ARG A 41 -16.05 -28.45 -16.30
CA ARG A 41 -15.60 -27.92 -17.59
C ARG A 41 -16.81 -27.47 -18.40
N LEU A 42 -17.11 -26.19 -18.34
CA LEU A 42 -17.96 -25.54 -19.35
C LEU A 42 -17.08 -25.08 -20.50
N ASN A 43 -17.09 -25.89 -21.57
CA ASN A 43 -16.61 -25.48 -22.89
C ASN A 43 -17.63 -24.50 -23.49
N THR A 44 -17.40 -23.21 -23.34
CA THR A 44 -18.00 -22.16 -24.16
C THR A 44 -16.89 -21.23 -24.61
N ALA A 45 -16.89 -20.88 -25.89
CA ALA A 45 -15.93 -19.97 -26.49
C ALA A 45 -15.84 -18.69 -25.68
N SER A 46 -14.70 -18.47 -25.02
CA SER A 46 -14.51 -17.38 -24.09
C SER A 46 -14.22 -16.11 -24.88
N THR A 47 -15.14 -15.18 -24.82
CA THR A 47 -14.74 -13.77 -24.68
C THR A 47 -13.91 -13.70 -23.41
N VAL A 48 -12.65 -13.33 -23.53
CA VAL A 48 -11.78 -13.08 -22.36
C VAL A 48 -12.40 -11.89 -21.64
N GLU A 49 -13.27 -12.15 -20.67
CA GLU A 49 -13.62 -11.16 -19.68
C GLU A 49 -12.32 -10.82 -18.93
N ASN A 50 -11.82 -9.64 -19.16
CA ASN A 50 -10.73 -9.06 -18.41
C ASN A 50 -11.26 -8.77 -16.99
N THR A 51 -11.35 -9.80 -16.16
CA THR A 51 -11.76 -9.65 -14.77
C THR A 51 -10.62 -8.98 -14.04
N LEU A 52 -10.78 -7.70 -13.76
CA LEU A 52 -9.89 -6.96 -12.87
C LEU A 52 -9.85 -7.68 -11.52
N ARG A 53 -8.64 -8.03 -11.09
CA ARG A 53 -8.42 -8.71 -9.80
C ARG A 53 -7.73 -7.76 -8.85
N ILE A 54 -8.23 -7.70 -7.64
CA ILE A 54 -7.49 -7.05 -6.54
C ILE A 54 -6.30 -7.95 -6.22
N SER A 55 -5.10 -7.46 -6.47
CA SER A 55 -3.85 -8.22 -6.26
C SER A 55 -3.04 -7.71 -5.08
N GLY A 56 -3.36 -6.53 -4.56
CA GLY A 56 -2.66 -5.91 -3.44
C GLY A 56 -3.61 -5.39 -2.37
N THR A 57 -3.11 -5.25 -1.16
CA THR A 57 -3.82 -4.60 -0.06
C THR A 57 -2.85 -3.77 0.76
N PHE A 58 -3.37 -2.72 1.37
CA PHE A 58 -2.66 -1.97 2.39
C PHE A 58 -2.86 -2.61 3.76
N LEU A 59 -1.81 -2.58 4.57
CA LEU A 59 -1.81 -2.99 5.95
C LEU A 59 -1.44 -1.78 6.80
N ASP A 60 -2.34 -1.37 7.68
CA ASP A 60 -2.10 -0.29 8.63
C ASP A 60 -2.23 -0.80 10.06
N GLU A 61 -1.11 -1.08 10.69
CA GLU A 61 -1.04 -1.55 12.08
C GLU A 61 -1.12 -0.41 13.10
N ILE A 62 -0.94 0.82 12.64
CA ILE A 62 -0.65 1.96 13.52
C ILE A 62 -1.85 2.88 13.70
N SER A 63 -2.68 3.02 12.67
CA SER A 63 -3.83 3.90 12.73
C SER A 63 -4.88 3.36 13.71
N HIS A 64 -5.36 4.24 14.57
CA HIS A 64 -6.39 3.93 15.56
C HIS A 64 -7.76 3.63 14.93
N ASP A 65 -7.91 3.89 13.65
CA ASP A 65 -9.14 3.68 12.87
C ASP A 65 -9.38 2.21 12.52
N ILE A 66 -8.35 1.36 12.67
CA ILE A 66 -8.39 -0.05 12.27
C ILE A 66 -8.42 -0.95 13.52
N PRO A 67 -9.35 -1.91 13.63
CA PRO A 67 -9.64 -2.59 14.89
C PRO A 67 -8.68 -3.73 15.27
N HIS A 68 -7.55 -3.92 14.59
CA HIS A 68 -6.65 -5.06 14.82
C HIS A 68 -5.36 -4.74 15.60
N GLN A 69 -5.30 -3.61 16.28
CA GLN A 69 -4.11 -3.14 17.02
C GLN A 69 -3.59 -4.11 18.08
N ASN A 70 -4.39 -5.08 18.52
CA ASN A 70 -4.03 -6.05 19.55
C ASN A 70 -3.85 -7.47 18.99
N TRP A 71 -3.75 -7.62 17.69
CA TRP A 71 -3.53 -8.93 17.10
C TRP A 71 -2.12 -9.44 17.39
N GLY A 72 -2.03 -10.74 17.70
CA GLY A 72 -0.79 -11.46 17.78
C GLY A 72 -0.46 -12.18 16.47
N GLU A 73 0.61 -12.96 16.49
CA GLU A 73 1.07 -13.69 15.30
C GLU A 73 0.01 -14.65 14.73
N LYS A 74 -0.82 -15.24 15.58
CA LYS A 74 -1.88 -16.17 15.14
C LYS A 74 -2.95 -15.49 14.31
N GLU A 75 -3.41 -14.32 14.73
CA GLU A 75 -4.42 -13.54 14.05
C GLU A 75 -3.86 -13.00 12.72
N TRP A 76 -2.65 -12.45 12.74
CA TRP A 76 -1.97 -11.98 11.53
C TRP A 76 -1.69 -13.10 10.54
N GLU A 77 -1.27 -14.28 11.00
CA GLU A 77 -1.09 -15.42 10.11
C GLU A 77 -2.40 -15.84 9.44
N GLN A 78 -3.51 -15.81 10.18
CA GLN A 78 -4.81 -16.10 9.63
C GLN A 78 -5.19 -15.09 8.55
N ASP A 79 -4.91 -13.82 8.76
CA ASP A 79 -5.18 -12.75 7.80
C ASP A 79 -4.37 -12.91 6.52
N PHE A 80 -3.05 -13.13 6.64
CA PHE A 80 -2.19 -13.41 5.47
C PHE A 80 -2.67 -14.62 4.67
N ARG A 81 -3.12 -15.67 5.34
CA ARG A 81 -3.71 -16.85 4.70
C ARG A 81 -4.97 -16.50 3.93
N HIS A 82 -5.86 -15.69 4.52
CA HIS A 82 -7.09 -15.26 3.86
C HIS A 82 -6.81 -14.34 2.68
N MET A 83 -5.94 -13.35 2.81
CA MET A 83 -5.49 -12.52 1.70
C MET A 83 -4.99 -13.37 0.53
N ARG A 84 -4.12 -14.34 0.82
CA ARG A 84 -3.61 -15.23 -0.22
C ARG A 84 -4.69 -16.09 -0.87
N ALA A 85 -5.65 -16.58 -0.10
CA ALA A 85 -6.75 -17.42 -0.60
C ALA A 85 -7.67 -16.68 -1.57
N ILE A 86 -7.87 -15.38 -1.40
CA ILE A 86 -8.67 -14.55 -2.32
C ILE A 86 -7.87 -13.97 -3.49
N GLY A 87 -6.58 -14.30 -3.57
CA GLY A 87 -5.72 -13.94 -4.70
C GLY A 87 -4.85 -12.70 -4.51
N ILE A 88 -4.82 -12.12 -3.33
CA ILE A 88 -3.87 -11.05 -2.98
C ILE A 88 -2.47 -11.67 -2.87
N ASP A 89 -1.52 -11.09 -3.58
CA ASP A 89 -0.12 -11.51 -3.59
C ASP A 89 0.85 -10.40 -3.17
N THR A 90 0.33 -9.22 -2.91
CA THR A 90 1.12 -8.04 -2.55
C THR A 90 0.52 -7.36 -1.32
N VAL A 91 1.34 -7.16 -0.31
CA VAL A 91 0.99 -6.41 0.91
C VAL A 91 1.85 -5.16 0.97
N ILE A 92 1.22 -4.04 1.21
CA ILE A 92 1.89 -2.75 1.37
C ILE A 92 1.64 -2.28 2.80
N MET A 93 2.68 -2.28 3.64
CA MET A 93 2.58 -1.61 4.93
C MET A 93 2.52 -0.11 4.70
N ILE A 94 1.44 0.53 5.13
CA ILE A 94 1.21 1.94 4.80
C ILE A 94 2.25 2.86 5.42
N ARG A 95 2.69 2.54 6.65
CA ARG A 95 3.76 3.23 7.37
C ARG A 95 4.37 2.32 8.44
N SER A 96 5.66 2.44 8.67
CA SER A 96 6.37 1.65 9.69
C SER A 96 6.33 2.27 11.08
N GLY A 97 5.81 3.46 11.19
CA GLY A 97 5.64 4.18 12.44
C GLY A 97 4.88 5.48 12.21
N TYR A 98 4.18 5.93 13.25
CA TYR A 98 3.51 7.22 13.27
C TYR A 98 3.81 7.93 14.59
N ARG A 99 4.38 9.12 14.49
CA ARG A 99 4.81 9.89 15.67
C ARG A 99 5.75 9.07 16.55
N LYS A 100 5.30 8.62 17.73
CA LYS A 100 6.13 7.85 18.68
C LYS A 100 5.95 6.34 18.60
N PHE A 101 4.90 5.84 17.96
CA PHE A 101 4.67 4.41 17.82
C PHE A 101 5.32 3.89 16.56
N ILE A 102 6.11 2.81 16.67
CA ILE A 102 6.81 2.17 15.55
C ILE A 102 6.58 0.65 15.58
N THR A 103 6.70 0.00 14.44
CA THR A 103 6.38 -1.43 14.27
C THR A 103 7.57 -2.36 14.50
N TYR A 104 8.77 -1.82 14.62
CA TYR A 104 10.01 -2.58 14.77
C TYR A 104 11.02 -1.81 15.63
N PRO A 105 12.05 -2.48 16.21
CA PRO A 105 13.02 -1.85 17.11
C PRO A 105 14.08 -1.02 16.36
N SER A 106 13.68 0.11 15.75
CA SER A 106 14.62 1.06 15.16
C SER A 106 15.48 1.70 16.24
N MET A 107 16.79 1.54 16.16
CA MET A 107 17.72 2.15 17.11
C MET A 107 17.68 3.68 17.05
N HIS A 108 17.55 4.24 15.84
CA HIS A 108 17.44 5.68 15.64
C HIS A 108 16.18 6.24 16.31
N LEU A 109 15.02 5.65 16.01
CA LEU A 109 13.73 6.15 16.52
C LEU A 109 13.56 5.89 18.02
N LEU A 110 14.06 4.77 18.54
CA LEU A 110 14.11 4.53 19.99
C LEU A 110 14.95 5.58 20.71
N GLY A 111 16.09 5.99 20.12
CA GLY A 111 16.91 7.09 20.62
C GLY A 111 16.18 8.44 20.67
N LYS A 112 15.14 8.62 19.85
CA LYS A 112 14.25 9.79 19.83
C LYS A 112 13.02 9.65 20.74
N GLY A 113 12.93 8.55 21.52
CA GLY A 113 11.86 8.30 22.47
C GLY A 113 10.61 7.66 21.84
N CYS A 114 10.74 7.05 20.68
CA CYS A 114 9.71 6.18 20.12
C CYS A 114 9.65 4.85 20.87
N TYR A 115 8.55 4.13 20.73
CA TYR A 115 8.33 2.81 21.33
C TYR A 115 7.67 1.87 20.33
N TYR A 116 7.88 0.57 20.51
CA TYR A 116 7.27 -0.48 19.69
C TYR A 116 6.61 -1.53 20.59
N PRO A 117 5.70 -2.37 20.06
CA PRO A 117 5.09 -3.45 20.84
C PRO A 117 6.14 -4.50 21.23
N SER A 118 5.75 -5.42 22.09
CA SER A 118 6.63 -6.52 22.56
C SER A 118 7.07 -7.49 21.45
N ILE A 119 6.44 -7.41 20.29
CA ILE A 119 6.74 -8.20 19.09
C ILE A 119 7.32 -7.27 18.03
N ASP A 120 8.38 -7.71 17.36
CA ASP A 120 8.85 -7.09 16.12
C ASP A 120 7.87 -7.43 14.99
N LEU A 121 6.94 -6.49 14.74
CA LEU A 121 5.88 -6.69 13.76
C LEU A 121 6.43 -6.74 12.33
N LEU A 122 7.49 -5.99 12.03
CA LEU A 122 8.09 -6.01 10.70
C LEU A 122 8.71 -7.38 10.39
N ASP A 123 9.45 -7.96 11.35
CA ASP A 123 9.98 -9.33 11.21
C ASP A 123 8.85 -10.33 10.99
N MET A 124 7.81 -10.24 11.81
CA MET A 124 6.66 -11.14 11.72
C MET A 124 5.96 -11.03 10.35
N PHE A 125 5.68 -9.81 9.87
CA PHE A 125 5.01 -9.62 8.57
C PHE A 125 5.86 -10.14 7.40
N LEU A 126 7.16 -9.92 7.43
CA LEU A 126 8.07 -10.43 6.39
C LEU A 126 8.16 -11.97 6.41
N ARG A 127 8.19 -12.59 7.59
CA ARG A 127 8.12 -14.07 7.72
C ARG A 127 6.81 -14.63 7.19
N LEU A 128 5.69 -13.98 7.49
CA LEU A 128 4.38 -14.40 7.00
C LEU A 128 4.29 -14.20 5.48
N ALA A 129 4.77 -13.09 4.96
CA ALA A 129 4.82 -12.86 3.51
C ALA A 129 5.70 -13.90 2.80
N ASP A 130 6.87 -14.25 3.35
CA ASP A 130 7.70 -15.35 2.82
C ASP A 130 6.95 -16.69 2.85
N LYS A 131 6.28 -17.01 3.96
CA LYS A 131 5.51 -18.26 4.15
C LYS A 131 4.40 -18.40 3.10
N TYR A 132 3.69 -17.33 2.79
CA TYR A 132 2.57 -17.34 1.84
C TYR A 132 2.97 -16.92 0.42
N SER A 133 4.27 -16.75 0.14
CA SER A 133 4.80 -16.34 -1.16
C SER A 133 4.16 -15.05 -1.67
N MET A 134 4.10 -14.05 -0.80
CA MET A 134 3.59 -12.71 -1.07
C MET A 134 4.75 -11.71 -1.15
N LYS A 135 4.55 -10.62 -1.89
CA LYS A 135 5.46 -9.47 -1.86
C LYS A 135 5.06 -8.54 -0.74
N PHE A 136 6.04 -7.97 -0.07
CA PHE A 136 5.84 -7.01 0.99
C PHE A 136 6.57 -5.70 0.66
N TYR A 137 5.85 -4.59 0.64
CA TYR A 137 6.40 -3.26 0.49
C TYR A 137 6.45 -2.57 1.84
N PHE A 138 7.63 -2.10 2.20
CA PHE A 138 7.86 -1.42 3.47
C PHE A 138 7.48 0.05 3.37
N GLY A 139 6.49 0.48 4.13
CA GLY A 139 6.11 1.88 4.29
C GLY A 139 7.08 2.63 5.18
N LEU A 140 7.54 3.79 4.72
CA LEU A 140 8.47 4.62 5.45
C LEU A 140 7.84 5.16 6.77
N TYR A 141 8.68 5.68 7.63
CA TYR A 141 8.24 6.29 8.89
C TYR A 141 7.56 7.63 8.62
N ASP A 142 6.45 7.87 9.33
CA ASP A 142 5.69 9.11 9.33
C ASP A 142 5.88 9.80 10.69
N SER A 143 6.65 10.89 10.72
CA SER A 143 6.91 11.64 11.94
C SER A 143 5.68 12.40 12.46
N GLY A 144 4.65 12.53 11.65
CA GLY A 144 3.48 13.36 11.90
C GLY A 144 3.68 14.85 11.68
N ARG A 145 4.93 15.31 11.44
CA ARG A 145 5.21 16.75 11.22
C ARG A 145 4.62 17.27 9.93
N TYR A 146 4.62 16.43 8.90
CA TYR A 146 4.00 16.74 7.64
C TYR A 146 2.51 17.12 7.80
N TRP A 147 1.76 16.35 8.59
CA TRP A 147 0.35 16.63 8.86
C TRP A 147 0.12 17.95 9.59
N ASP A 148 1.07 18.30 10.48
CA ASP A 148 0.98 19.54 11.27
C ASP A 148 1.41 20.78 10.46
N THR A 149 2.30 20.61 9.46
CA THR A 149 2.95 21.74 8.76
C THR A 149 2.60 21.85 7.27
N GLY A 150 2.09 20.81 6.66
CA GLY A 150 1.90 20.70 5.20
C GLY A 150 3.22 20.57 4.42
N ASP A 151 4.34 20.31 5.09
CA ASP A 151 5.69 20.24 4.50
C ASP A 151 6.28 18.83 4.64
N LEU A 152 6.35 18.11 3.53
CA LEU A 152 6.85 16.74 3.49
C LEU A 152 8.37 16.64 3.70
N SER A 153 9.12 17.72 3.55
CA SER A 153 10.57 17.71 3.71
C SER A 153 11.02 17.29 5.12
N TRP A 154 10.15 17.44 6.11
CA TRP A 154 10.42 16.97 7.48
C TRP A 154 10.64 15.45 7.57
N GLU A 155 10.05 14.69 6.65
CA GLU A 155 10.14 13.22 6.69
C GLU A 155 11.51 12.69 6.21
N ILE A 156 12.32 13.52 5.54
CA ILE A 156 13.63 13.12 5.03
C ILE A 156 14.59 12.81 6.18
N GLU A 157 14.59 13.63 7.24
CA GLU A 157 15.57 13.57 8.32
C GLU A 157 15.63 12.20 8.99
N ASP A 158 14.48 11.66 9.39
CA ASP A 158 14.40 10.40 10.10
C ASP A 158 14.46 9.21 9.14
N ASN A 159 13.81 9.31 7.99
CA ASN A 159 13.75 8.22 7.03
C ASN A 159 15.10 7.84 6.45
N LYS A 160 16.04 8.76 6.38
CA LYS A 160 17.41 8.42 5.96
C LYS A 160 18.06 7.35 6.87
N TYR A 161 17.78 7.36 8.17
CA TYR A 161 18.26 6.32 9.08
C TYR A 161 17.40 5.07 9.04
N VAL A 162 16.08 5.24 8.95
CA VAL A 162 15.11 4.15 8.84
C VAL A 162 15.39 3.28 7.61
N ILE A 163 15.63 3.89 6.46
CA ILE A 163 15.93 3.17 5.21
C ILE A 163 17.18 2.31 5.36
N ASP A 164 18.27 2.86 5.91
CA ASP A 164 19.52 2.14 6.12
C ASP A 164 19.34 0.97 7.11
N GLU A 165 18.72 1.23 8.27
CA GLU A 165 18.45 0.19 9.29
C GLU A 165 17.59 -0.95 8.74
N VAL A 166 16.51 -0.61 8.04
CA VAL A 166 15.58 -1.62 7.52
C VAL A 166 16.22 -2.46 6.44
N TRP A 167 16.99 -1.85 5.54
CA TRP A 167 17.69 -2.64 4.54
C TRP A 167 18.71 -3.60 5.16
N GLN A 168 19.51 -3.15 6.11
CA GLN A 168 20.52 -3.97 6.79
C GLN A 168 19.91 -5.09 7.61
N ASN A 169 18.82 -4.82 8.33
CA ASN A 169 18.26 -5.74 9.30
C ASN A 169 17.17 -6.66 8.72
N TYR A 170 16.48 -6.24 7.67
CA TYR A 170 15.33 -6.96 7.10
C TYR A 170 15.41 -7.10 5.56
N GLY A 171 15.50 -6.00 4.84
CA GLY A 171 15.33 -5.97 3.39
C GLY A 171 16.28 -6.89 2.62
N SER A 172 17.51 -7.05 3.09
CA SER A 172 18.50 -7.95 2.48
C SER A 172 18.29 -9.43 2.85
N LYS A 173 17.49 -9.73 3.87
CA LYS A 173 17.32 -11.09 4.43
C LYS A 173 16.08 -11.79 3.92
N TYR A 174 14.97 -11.06 3.75
CA TYR A 174 13.67 -11.63 3.40
C TYR A 174 13.42 -11.61 1.89
N LYS A 175 13.00 -12.75 1.33
CA LYS A 175 12.67 -12.85 -0.10
C LYS A 175 11.42 -12.06 -0.45
N SER A 176 10.48 -11.99 0.50
CA SER A 176 9.23 -11.24 0.40
C SER A 176 9.42 -9.74 0.32
N PHE A 177 10.57 -9.20 0.77
CA PHE A 177 10.81 -7.76 0.68
C PHE A 177 10.78 -7.32 -0.79
N GLY A 178 9.63 -6.84 -1.24
CA GLY A 178 9.34 -6.44 -2.62
C GLY A 178 9.90 -5.07 -2.98
N GLY A 179 9.85 -4.16 -2.04
CA GLY A 179 10.27 -2.78 -2.25
C GLY A 179 9.87 -1.85 -1.11
N TRP A 180 9.82 -0.59 -1.43
CA TRP A 180 9.60 0.52 -0.53
C TRP A 180 8.31 1.25 -0.89
N TYR A 181 7.64 1.78 0.10
CA TYR A 181 6.48 2.64 -0.06
C TYR A 181 6.73 3.96 0.67
N ILE A 182 6.71 5.06 -0.05
CA ILE A 182 6.84 6.40 0.53
C ILE A 182 5.47 6.82 1.03
N SER A 183 5.30 6.81 2.34
CA SER A 183 4.01 6.88 3.04
C SER A 183 3.33 8.26 2.98
N GLY A 184 4.05 9.31 2.61
CA GLY A 184 3.48 10.66 2.56
C GLY A 184 2.36 10.77 1.53
N GLU A 185 1.16 11.09 1.98
CA GLU A 185 0.04 11.41 1.09
C GLU A 185 0.22 12.80 0.54
N ILE A 186 0.51 12.90 -0.75
CA ILE A 186 0.74 14.19 -1.37
C ILE A 186 -0.43 14.63 -2.23
N SER A 187 -0.70 15.91 -2.13
CA SER A 187 -1.53 16.65 -3.06
C SER A 187 -0.70 17.78 -3.68
N ARG A 188 -1.28 18.48 -4.63
CA ARG A 188 -0.68 19.71 -5.21
C ARG A 188 -0.26 20.74 -4.16
N ALA A 189 -0.92 20.77 -3.01
CA ALA A 189 -0.64 21.71 -1.94
C ALA A 189 0.51 21.28 -1.02
N THR A 190 1.01 20.04 -1.17
CA THR A 190 2.05 19.50 -0.31
C THR A 190 3.40 20.14 -0.63
N LYS A 191 3.87 20.97 0.30
CA LYS A 191 5.17 21.61 0.17
C LYS A 191 6.29 20.57 0.27
N GLY A 192 7.34 20.74 -0.54
CA GLY A 192 8.52 19.88 -0.50
C GLY A 192 8.31 18.45 -0.99
N ALA A 193 7.17 18.13 -1.63
CA ALA A 193 6.84 16.77 -2.05
C ALA A 193 7.86 16.18 -3.03
N ILE A 194 8.22 16.91 -4.08
CA ILE A 194 9.18 16.45 -5.09
C ILE A 194 10.54 16.19 -4.46
N ASP A 195 11.06 17.14 -3.68
CA ASP A 195 12.35 16.99 -3.03
C ASP A 195 12.38 15.83 -2.05
N ALA A 196 11.29 15.64 -1.27
CA ALA A 196 11.18 14.55 -0.32
C ALA A 196 11.10 13.19 -1.02
N PHE A 197 10.26 13.04 -2.03
CA PHE A 197 10.14 11.80 -2.79
C PHE A 197 11.42 11.47 -3.53
N HIS A 198 12.07 12.47 -4.12
CA HIS A 198 13.35 12.27 -4.80
C HIS A 198 14.44 11.83 -3.81
N ALA A 199 14.59 12.53 -2.68
CA ALA A 199 15.60 12.21 -1.68
C ALA A 199 15.41 10.80 -1.10
N MET A 200 14.19 10.48 -0.63
CA MET A 200 13.88 9.17 -0.04
C MET A 200 13.89 8.05 -1.09
N GLY A 201 13.33 8.27 -2.27
CA GLY A 201 13.33 7.30 -3.37
C GLY A 201 14.74 6.97 -3.83
N LYS A 202 15.60 7.99 -3.99
CA LYS A 202 17.00 7.79 -4.33
C LYS A 202 17.71 6.93 -3.30
N GLN A 203 17.56 7.23 -2.02
CA GLN A 203 18.21 6.46 -0.95
C GLN A 203 17.69 5.02 -0.91
N CYS A 204 16.38 4.80 -1.03
CA CYS A 204 15.80 3.46 -1.13
C CYS A 204 16.44 2.65 -2.26
N LYS A 205 16.62 3.26 -3.43
CA LYS A 205 17.29 2.62 -4.56
C LYS A 205 18.77 2.38 -4.31
N ASP A 206 19.47 3.32 -3.71
CA ASP A 206 20.90 3.22 -3.46
C ASP A 206 21.22 2.07 -2.49
N VAL A 207 20.51 1.96 -1.37
CA VAL A 207 20.74 0.89 -0.39
C VAL A 207 20.33 -0.48 -0.92
N SER A 208 19.23 -0.58 -1.64
CA SER A 208 18.68 -1.84 -2.15
C SER A 208 19.23 -2.26 -3.52
N GLY A 209 20.01 -1.40 -4.14
CA GLY A 209 20.67 -1.68 -5.42
C GLY A 209 21.80 -2.70 -5.35
N GLY A 210 22.26 -3.02 -4.14
CA GLY A 210 23.31 -4.00 -3.89
C GLY A 210 24.64 -3.70 -4.64
N LEU A 211 25.72 -4.35 -4.24
CA LEU A 211 26.89 -4.49 -5.13
C LEU A 211 26.42 -5.19 -6.42
N PRO A 212 26.94 -4.78 -7.60
CA PRO A 212 26.58 -5.42 -8.85
C PRO A 212 26.91 -6.91 -8.72
N THR A 213 25.87 -7.72 -8.52
CA THR A 213 26.05 -9.16 -8.60
C THR A 213 26.26 -9.51 -10.07
N PRO A 214 27.07 -10.52 -10.40
CA PRO A 214 27.27 -10.97 -11.78
C PRO A 214 25.97 -11.35 -12.51
N ARG A 215 24.84 -11.35 -11.82
CA ARG A 215 23.51 -11.68 -12.32
C ARG A 215 22.56 -10.48 -12.45
N GLY A 216 23.06 -9.24 -12.35
CA GLY A 216 22.25 -8.03 -12.55
C GLY A 216 21.11 -7.93 -11.54
N GLY A 217 21.45 -7.81 -10.25
CA GLY A 217 20.45 -7.56 -9.20
C GLY A 217 19.63 -6.31 -9.53
N ARG A 218 18.32 -6.48 -9.69
CA ARG A 218 17.43 -5.33 -9.86
C ARG A 218 17.30 -4.59 -8.54
N LYS A 219 17.42 -3.28 -8.58
CA LYS A 219 17.06 -2.41 -7.46
C LYS A 219 15.63 -2.71 -7.04
N LYS A 220 15.35 -2.64 -5.75
CA LYS A 220 13.99 -2.81 -5.25
C LYS A 220 13.12 -1.66 -5.74
N ALA A 221 11.86 -1.96 -6.05
CA ALA A 221 10.92 -0.97 -6.51
C ALA A 221 10.64 0.07 -5.41
N VAL A 222 10.45 1.30 -5.81
CA VAL A 222 10.01 2.41 -4.95
C VAL A 222 8.65 2.85 -5.43
N MET A 223 7.69 2.87 -4.52
CA MET A 223 6.32 3.29 -4.77
C MET A 223 6.01 4.58 -4.02
N ALA A 224 5.44 5.54 -4.71
CA ALA A 224 4.92 6.76 -4.12
C ALA A 224 3.41 6.64 -3.87
N ASN A 225 2.95 7.24 -2.77
CA ASN A 225 1.53 7.46 -2.55
C ASN A 225 1.09 8.70 -3.33
N GLY A 226 0.06 8.55 -4.17
CA GLY A 226 -0.58 9.64 -4.88
C GLY A 226 -1.97 9.88 -4.33
N SER A 227 -2.19 11.02 -3.67
CA SER A 227 -3.57 11.45 -3.43
C SER A 227 -4.10 12.10 -4.69
N SER A 228 -5.10 11.47 -5.29
CA SER A 228 -5.73 12.06 -6.46
C SER A 228 -6.48 13.32 -6.11
N LEU A 229 -7.07 13.43 -4.90
CA LEU A 229 -7.79 14.62 -4.47
C LEU A 229 -8.39 14.48 -3.07
N THR A 230 -8.27 15.50 -2.28
CA THR A 230 -9.34 15.83 -1.36
C THR A 230 -10.36 16.69 -2.11
N LYS A 231 -11.65 16.42 -2.00
CA LYS A 231 -12.71 17.18 -2.67
C LYS A 231 -12.71 18.67 -2.30
N ALA A 232 -12.18 19.01 -1.13
CA ALA A 232 -11.96 20.39 -0.71
C ALA A 232 -10.97 21.14 -1.61
N ASP A 233 -10.07 20.41 -2.27
CA ASP A 233 -9.07 20.94 -3.18
C ASP A 233 -9.32 20.51 -4.64
N ALA A 234 -10.56 20.11 -4.96
CA ALA A 234 -10.91 19.63 -6.29
C ALA A 234 -10.49 20.64 -7.37
N VAL A 235 -9.67 20.14 -8.27
CA VAL A 235 -9.22 20.87 -9.45
C VAL A 235 -9.84 20.25 -10.70
N SER A 236 -9.78 20.96 -11.82
CA SER A 236 -10.14 20.36 -13.09
C SER A 236 -9.17 19.22 -13.46
N VAL A 237 -9.63 18.31 -14.31
CA VAL A 237 -8.80 17.22 -14.84
C VAL A 237 -7.52 17.76 -15.50
N ASP A 238 -7.62 18.88 -16.24
CA ASP A 238 -6.48 19.52 -16.90
C ASP A 238 -5.46 20.07 -15.89
N GLU A 239 -5.93 20.62 -14.79
CA GLU A 239 -5.05 21.12 -13.75
C GLU A 239 -4.38 19.97 -12.98
N HIS A 240 -5.12 18.91 -12.69
CA HIS A 240 -4.58 17.67 -12.14
C HIS A 240 -3.48 17.10 -13.04
N GLU A 241 -3.71 17.03 -14.36
CA GLU A 241 -2.70 16.58 -15.32
C GLU A 241 -1.43 17.45 -15.27
N ARG A 242 -1.60 18.76 -15.25
CA ARG A 242 -0.48 19.70 -15.21
C ARG A 242 0.36 19.53 -13.95
N GLU A 243 -0.27 19.45 -12.78
CA GLU A 243 0.41 19.37 -11.49
C GLU A 243 1.09 18.01 -11.29
N TRP A 244 0.42 16.92 -11.61
CA TRP A 244 1.04 15.60 -11.54
C TRP A 244 2.11 15.37 -12.60
N ASN A 245 2.03 16.02 -13.74
CA ASN A 245 3.11 16.00 -14.70
C ASN A 245 4.40 16.64 -14.15
N GLU A 246 4.30 17.72 -13.38
CA GLU A 246 5.44 18.34 -12.70
C GLU A 246 6.02 17.42 -11.61
N ILE A 247 5.16 16.80 -10.82
CA ILE A 247 5.60 15.83 -9.79
C ILE A 247 6.33 14.66 -10.44
N PHE A 248 5.75 14.03 -11.46
CA PHE A 248 6.36 12.89 -12.14
C PHE A 248 7.69 13.23 -12.82
N ASP A 249 7.78 14.42 -13.41
CA ASP A 249 9.03 14.92 -14.00
C ASP A 249 10.16 14.96 -12.95
N GLY A 250 9.83 15.33 -11.71
CA GLY A 250 10.78 15.45 -10.61
C GLY A 250 11.14 14.14 -9.91
N ILE A 251 10.40 13.02 -10.11
CA ILE A 251 10.59 11.80 -9.32
C ILE A 251 10.76 10.51 -10.13
N HIS A 252 10.48 10.51 -11.43
CA HIS A 252 10.42 9.28 -12.25
C HIS A 252 11.72 8.49 -12.34
N ASP A 253 12.85 9.09 -12.08
CA ASP A 253 14.16 8.44 -12.07
C ASP A 253 14.41 7.64 -10.77
N VAL A 254 13.69 7.96 -9.70
CA VAL A 254 13.85 7.35 -8.37
C VAL A 254 12.60 6.62 -7.86
N VAL A 255 11.44 6.83 -8.48
CA VAL A 255 10.17 6.19 -8.14
C VAL A 255 9.69 5.35 -9.32
N ASP A 256 9.31 4.09 -9.07
CA ASP A 256 8.92 3.14 -10.11
C ASP A 256 7.41 3.03 -10.31
N ALA A 257 6.63 3.37 -9.28
CA ALA A 257 5.19 3.26 -9.29
C ALA A 257 4.54 4.38 -8.50
N CYS A 258 3.36 4.80 -8.90
CA CYS A 258 2.50 5.66 -8.12
C CYS A 258 1.17 4.97 -7.87
N ALA A 259 0.77 4.90 -6.60
CA ALA A 259 -0.49 4.31 -6.15
C ALA A 259 -1.47 5.44 -5.82
N PHE A 260 -2.42 5.67 -6.72
CA PHE A 260 -3.40 6.75 -6.58
C PHE A 260 -4.61 6.29 -5.78
N GLN A 261 -5.00 7.10 -4.80
CA GLN A 261 -6.24 6.93 -4.05
C GLN A 261 -7.43 7.46 -4.84
N ASP A 262 -8.57 6.80 -4.76
CA ASP A 262 -9.83 7.21 -5.37
C ASP A 262 -10.71 8.06 -4.44
N GLY A 263 -10.26 8.28 -3.21
CA GLY A 263 -10.99 9.03 -2.20
C GLY A 263 -11.39 10.44 -2.64
N HIS A 264 -12.63 10.83 -2.30
CA HIS A 264 -13.18 12.17 -2.52
C HIS A 264 -13.40 12.61 -3.99
N ILE A 265 -13.26 11.74 -4.97
CA ILE A 265 -13.66 11.98 -6.36
C ILE A 265 -15.09 11.49 -6.58
N ASP A 266 -15.91 12.26 -7.28
CA ASP A 266 -17.24 11.79 -7.65
C ASP A 266 -17.14 10.71 -8.74
N TYR A 267 -18.00 9.69 -8.68
CA TYR A 267 -17.89 8.48 -9.52
C TYR A 267 -17.91 8.74 -11.02
N ASP A 268 -18.65 9.75 -11.44
CA ASP A 268 -18.75 10.17 -12.85
C ASP A 268 -17.50 10.90 -13.35
N GLU A 269 -16.61 11.29 -12.44
CA GLU A 269 -15.34 11.95 -12.78
C GLU A 269 -14.13 10.98 -12.70
N LEU A 270 -14.25 9.85 -11.97
CA LEU A 270 -13.14 8.91 -11.72
C LEU A 270 -12.42 8.48 -13.00
N ASP A 271 -13.15 8.12 -14.03
CA ASP A 271 -12.57 7.63 -15.29
C ASP A 271 -11.63 8.67 -15.92
N ALA A 272 -11.98 9.95 -15.84
CA ALA A 272 -11.17 11.02 -16.41
C ALA A 272 -9.86 11.19 -15.62
N PHE A 273 -9.92 11.18 -14.29
CA PHE A 273 -8.73 11.27 -13.44
C PHE A 273 -7.83 10.05 -13.61
N PHE A 274 -8.40 8.85 -13.64
CA PHE A 274 -7.61 7.61 -13.83
C PHE A 274 -6.95 7.55 -15.21
N ALA A 275 -7.63 8.03 -16.25
CA ALA A 275 -7.05 8.13 -17.58
C ALA A 275 -5.82 9.06 -17.59
N VAL A 276 -5.89 10.19 -16.89
CA VAL A 276 -4.76 11.11 -16.73
C VAL A 276 -3.62 10.45 -15.94
N ASN A 277 -3.92 9.83 -14.80
CA ASN A 277 -2.92 9.14 -13.98
C ASN A 277 -2.16 8.08 -14.81
N LYS A 278 -2.91 7.26 -15.56
CA LYS A 278 -2.32 6.23 -16.43
C LYS A 278 -1.49 6.84 -17.56
N LYS A 279 -2.00 7.88 -18.24
CA LYS A 279 -1.30 8.60 -19.30
C LYS A 279 0.04 9.16 -18.82
N LEU A 280 0.07 9.77 -17.64
CA LEU A 280 1.27 10.34 -17.07
C LEU A 280 2.26 9.24 -16.65
N ALA A 281 1.79 8.19 -15.99
CA ALA A 281 2.64 7.06 -15.62
C ALA A 281 3.30 6.45 -16.86
N ASP A 282 2.55 6.24 -17.94
CA ASP A 282 3.09 5.72 -19.21
C ASP A 282 4.12 6.67 -19.83
N LYS A 283 3.86 7.98 -19.79
CA LYS A 283 4.79 9.00 -20.31
C LYS A 283 6.15 8.92 -19.63
N TYR A 284 6.17 8.68 -18.32
CA TYR A 284 7.39 8.66 -17.52
C TYR A 284 7.94 7.24 -17.27
N GLY A 285 7.33 6.21 -17.87
CA GLY A 285 7.75 4.82 -17.71
C GLY A 285 7.52 4.24 -16.32
N MET A 286 6.58 4.82 -15.56
CA MET A 286 6.19 4.39 -14.23
C MET A 286 4.99 3.45 -14.28
N GLN A 287 4.81 2.65 -13.23
CA GLN A 287 3.57 1.89 -13.03
C GLN A 287 2.50 2.77 -12.39
N CYS A 288 1.27 2.65 -12.86
CA CYS A 288 0.10 3.27 -12.27
C CYS A 288 -0.69 2.22 -11.50
N TRP A 289 -0.84 2.42 -10.21
CA TRP A 289 -1.68 1.61 -9.36
C TRP A 289 -2.87 2.45 -8.89
N THR A 290 -4.01 1.80 -8.68
CA THR A 290 -5.21 2.45 -8.18
C THR A 290 -5.59 1.81 -6.85
N ASN A 291 -5.79 2.63 -5.84
CA ASN A 291 -6.25 2.22 -4.54
C ASN A 291 -7.74 2.51 -4.44
N ALA A 292 -8.54 1.46 -4.22
CA ALA A 292 -9.94 1.62 -3.90
C ALA A 292 -10.08 1.71 -2.38
N ASP A 293 -10.48 2.87 -1.89
CA ASP A 293 -10.75 3.06 -0.47
C ASP A 293 -11.99 2.28 -0.06
N SER A 294 -11.84 1.40 0.92
CA SER A 294 -12.91 0.53 1.41
C SER A 294 -13.41 0.88 2.82
N PHE A 295 -12.90 1.96 3.39
CA PHE A 295 -13.29 2.48 4.72
C PHE A 295 -13.86 3.89 4.60
N ASP A 296 -14.71 4.29 5.56
CA ASP A 296 -15.28 5.64 5.69
C ASP A 296 -14.49 6.45 6.72
#